data_f6a0340beb4c17acef4d87f01c45e72f
#
_entry.id   f6a0340beb4c17acef4d87f01c45e72f
#
_cell.length_a   1.000
_cell.length_b   1.000
_cell.length_c   1.000
_cell.angle_alpha   90.00
_cell.angle_beta   90.00
_cell.angle_gamma   90.00
#
_symmetry.space_group_name_H-M   'P 1'
#
loop_
_entity.id
_entity.type
_entity.pdbx_description
1 polymer ?
#
loop_
_entity_poly.entity_id
_entity_poly.type
_entity_poly.pdbx_seq_one_letter_code
_entity_poly.pdbx_strand_id
1 'polypeptide(L)'
;MTGEMMWEAYCRTTNTNCNARHDIWKFCGGGAAADELANLVLAGIKTATASTKLAYELDGENLPEVGTYSVILFDNEEAACIIRDTKVSVVPFNQVSADHAFKEGEDNRSLNKWREVHRRAFTPDYKAVGLDFDEKGDCVLEEFEVVYR
;
A
#
# COMPACT_ATOMS: atom_id res chain seq x y z
N MET A 1 0.26 -19.83 -5.52
CA MET A 1 1.35 -19.98 -4.52
C MET A 1 1.09 -19.04 -3.34
N THR A 2 1.60 -19.38 -2.18
CA THR A 2 1.52 -18.51 -1.02
C THR A 2 2.46 -17.30 -1.16
N GLY A 3 2.26 -16.28 -0.33
CA GLY A 3 3.16 -15.12 -0.31
C GLY A 3 4.60 -15.50 0.00
N GLU A 4 4.82 -16.37 0.98
CA GLU A 4 6.17 -16.84 1.33
C GLU A 4 6.82 -17.61 0.19
N MET A 5 6.08 -18.48 -0.50
CA MET A 5 6.60 -19.20 -1.66
C MET A 5 7.02 -18.26 -2.78
N MET A 6 6.24 -17.21 -3.04
CA MET A 6 6.60 -16.21 -4.04
C MET A 6 7.83 -15.42 -3.62
N TRP A 7 7.95 -15.04 -2.36
CA TRP A 7 9.12 -14.35 -1.84
C TRP A 7 10.39 -15.20 -2.00
N GLU A 8 10.33 -16.47 -1.60
CA GLU A 8 11.45 -17.40 -1.75
C GLU A 8 11.85 -17.57 -3.22
N ALA A 9 10.89 -17.69 -4.13
CA ALA A 9 11.14 -17.80 -5.56
C ALA A 9 11.85 -16.54 -6.10
N TYR A 10 11.39 -15.36 -5.69
CA TYR A 10 12.02 -14.08 -6.04
C TYR A 10 13.48 -14.02 -5.55
N CYS A 11 13.70 -14.38 -4.29
CA CYS A 11 15.05 -14.38 -3.70
C CYS A 11 16.02 -15.28 -4.47
N ARG A 12 15.57 -16.48 -4.83
CA ARG A 12 16.41 -17.42 -5.60
C ARG A 12 16.73 -16.87 -7.00
N THR A 13 15.73 -16.28 -7.67
CA THR A 13 15.86 -15.78 -9.04
C THR A 13 16.78 -14.57 -9.13
N THR A 14 16.75 -13.69 -8.11
CA THR A 14 17.45 -12.41 -8.12
C THR A 14 18.69 -12.39 -7.24
N ASN A 15 19.00 -13.48 -6.54
CA ASN A 15 20.04 -13.55 -5.53
C ASN A 15 19.85 -12.48 -4.41
N THR A 16 18.59 -12.20 -4.08
CA THR A 16 18.23 -11.31 -2.98
C THR A 16 18.31 -12.07 -1.65
N ASN A 17 18.77 -11.40 -0.59
CA ASN A 17 18.77 -11.98 0.74
C ASN A 17 17.32 -12.20 1.20
N CYS A 18 16.92 -13.46 1.43
CA CYS A 18 15.58 -13.83 1.87
C CYS A 18 15.21 -13.27 3.25
N ASN A 19 16.21 -12.87 4.04
CA ASN A 19 15.99 -12.21 5.34
C ASN A 19 15.79 -10.69 5.21
N ALA A 20 15.87 -10.13 4.00
CA ALA A 20 15.55 -8.73 3.77
C ALA A 20 14.11 -8.45 4.20
N ARG A 21 13.87 -7.24 4.72
CA ARG A 21 12.53 -6.83 5.15
C ARG A 21 11.55 -6.97 3.99
N HIS A 22 10.50 -7.72 4.24
CA HIS A 22 9.38 -7.85 3.33
C HIS A 22 8.10 -8.03 4.13
N ASP A 23 7.03 -7.48 3.62
CA ASP A 23 5.70 -7.59 4.20
C ASP A 23 4.80 -8.38 3.25
N ILE A 24 3.82 -9.08 3.79
CA ILE A 24 2.84 -9.86 3.01
C ILE A 24 1.46 -9.38 3.43
N TRP A 25 0.69 -8.82 2.50
CA TRP A 25 -0.57 -8.20 2.85
C TRP A 25 -1.54 -8.07 1.68
N LYS A 26 -2.79 -7.76 2.00
CA LYS A 26 -3.88 -7.49 1.05
C LYS A 26 -4.28 -6.03 1.11
N PHE A 27 -4.61 -5.45 -0.03
CA PHE A 27 -5.24 -4.12 -0.04
C PHE A 27 -6.58 -4.17 0.71
N CYS A 28 -6.90 -3.10 1.44
CA CYS A 28 -8.15 -2.94 2.19
C CYS A 28 -8.46 -4.07 3.18
N GLY A 29 -7.45 -4.85 3.58
CA GLY A 29 -7.63 -5.98 4.48
C GLY A 29 -8.34 -7.19 3.88
N GLY A 30 -8.62 -7.19 2.58
CA GLY A 30 -9.25 -8.29 1.86
C GLY A 30 -10.53 -7.89 1.13
N GLY A 31 -11.30 -8.89 0.73
CA GLY A 31 -12.56 -8.71 0.01
C GLY A 31 -12.38 -8.43 -1.49
N ALA A 32 -13.49 -8.06 -2.16
CA ALA A 32 -13.48 -7.75 -3.59
C ALA A 32 -12.55 -6.57 -3.92
N ALA A 33 -12.41 -5.61 -3.01
CA ALA A 33 -11.50 -4.48 -3.19
C ALA A 33 -10.04 -4.92 -3.25
N ALA A 34 -9.64 -5.94 -2.47
CA ALA A 34 -8.28 -6.48 -2.54
C ALA A 34 -7.95 -7.01 -3.92
N ASP A 35 -8.86 -7.78 -4.53
CA ASP A 35 -8.68 -8.34 -5.87
C ASP A 35 -8.65 -7.24 -6.93
N GLU A 36 -9.54 -6.27 -6.85
CA GLU A 36 -9.59 -5.14 -7.76
C GLU A 36 -8.28 -4.35 -7.75
N LEU A 37 -7.78 -4.00 -6.57
CA LEU A 37 -6.55 -3.22 -6.43
C LEU A 37 -5.31 -4.02 -6.83
N ALA A 38 -5.24 -5.30 -6.48
CA ALA A 38 -4.15 -6.17 -6.93
C ALA A 38 -4.11 -6.26 -8.47
N ASN A 39 -5.27 -6.35 -9.11
CA ASN A 39 -5.36 -6.36 -10.57
C ASN A 39 -4.94 -5.02 -11.19
N LEU A 40 -5.25 -3.89 -10.56
CA LEU A 40 -4.76 -2.58 -11.02
C LEU A 40 -3.23 -2.48 -10.94
N VAL A 41 -2.63 -3.06 -9.89
CA VAL A 41 -1.16 -3.14 -9.77
C VAL A 41 -0.58 -3.99 -10.90
N LEU A 42 -1.15 -5.17 -11.15
CA LEU A 42 -0.69 -6.06 -12.23
C LEU A 42 -0.84 -5.43 -13.61
N ALA A 43 -1.85 -4.60 -13.81
CA ALA A 43 -2.07 -3.87 -15.07
C ALA A 43 -1.16 -2.64 -15.23
N GLY A 44 -0.38 -2.28 -14.21
CA GLY A 44 0.48 -1.09 -14.24
C GLY A 44 -0.27 0.23 -14.08
N ILE A 45 -1.55 0.18 -13.68
CA ILE A 45 -2.39 1.37 -13.47
C ILE A 45 -2.18 1.93 -12.07
N LYS A 46 -2.15 1.06 -11.05
CA LYS A 46 -1.85 1.45 -9.68
C LYS A 46 -0.36 1.32 -9.42
N THR A 47 0.30 2.44 -9.18
CA THR A 47 1.75 2.54 -8.93
C THR A 47 2.08 3.26 -7.62
N ALA A 48 1.05 3.55 -6.82
CA ALA A 48 1.21 4.21 -5.53
C ALA A 48 0.11 3.77 -4.57
N THR A 49 0.36 3.95 -3.29
CA THR A 49 -0.60 3.67 -2.23
C THR A 49 -0.42 4.65 -1.06
N ALA A 50 -1.40 4.70 -0.18
CA ALA A 50 -1.38 5.56 1.00
C ALA A 50 -1.93 4.82 2.21
N SER A 51 -1.38 5.16 3.37
CA SER A 51 -1.86 4.72 4.67
C SER A 51 -1.72 5.86 5.67
N THR A 52 -2.35 5.75 6.83
CA THR A 52 -2.12 6.73 7.90
C THR A 52 -0.81 6.41 8.60
N LYS A 53 -0.08 7.45 9.00
CA LYS A 53 1.07 7.28 9.91
C LYS A 53 0.61 6.67 11.24
N LEU A 54 -0.59 7.03 11.68
CA LEU A 54 -1.21 6.53 12.90
C LEU A 54 -1.33 5.00 12.91
N ALA A 55 -1.66 4.37 11.76
CA ALA A 55 -1.75 2.90 11.67
C ALA A 55 -0.42 2.22 12.02
N TYR A 56 0.70 2.76 11.54
CA TYR A 56 2.03 2.23 11.90
C TYR A 56 2.32 2.39 13.39
N GLU A 57 1.95 3.52 13.98
CA GLU A 57 2.13 3.76 15.41
C GLU A 57 1.29 2.78 16.25
N LEU A 58 0.04 2.54 15.84
CA LEU A 58 -0.86 1.59 16.52
C LEU A 58 -0.33 0.16 16.49
N ASP A 59 0.24 -0.25 15.37
CA ASP A 59 0.77 -1.60 15.18
C ASP A 59 2.20 -1.76 15.71
N GLY A 60 2.84 -0.68 16.15
CA GLY A 60 4.22 -0.68 16.61
C GLY A 60 5.22 -0.99 15.49
N GLU A 61 4.85 -0.70 14.25
CA GLU A 61 5.66 -0.97 13.06
C GLU A 61 6.47 0.24 12.63
N ASN A 62 7.65 -0.02 12.06
CA ASN A 62 8.44 1.01 11.42
C ASN A 62 7.79 1.44 10.10
N LEU A 63 7.94 2.71 9.74
CA LEU A 63 7.52 3.20 8.43
C LEU A 63 8.30 2.47 7.32
N PRO A 64 7.67 2.30 6.14
CA PRO A 64 8.38 1.76 4.98
C PRO A 64 9.50 2.72 4.55
N GLU A 65 10.50 2.17 3.88
CA GLU A 65 11.62 2.92 3.33
C GLU A 65 11.75 2.59 1.84
N VAL A 66 12.45 3.43 1.10
CA VAL A 66 12.81 3.11 -0.29
C VAL A 66 13.54 1.76 -0.30
N GLY A 67 13.09 0.86 -1.16
CA GLY A 67 13.61 -0.51 -1.23
C GLY A 67 12.86 -1.54 -0.40
N THR A 68 11.86 -1.14 0.41
CA THR A 68 11.00 -2.08 1.12
C THR A 68 10.20 -2.91 0.12
N TYR A 69 10.16 -4.22 0.34
CA TYR A 69 9.39 -5.16 -0.47
C TYR A 69 8.04 -5.47 0.16
N SER A 70 7.04 -5.69 -0.68
CA SER A 70 5.74 -6.22 -0.26
C SER A 70 5.26 -7.28 -1.23
N VAL A 71 4.82 -8.41 -0.70
CA VAL A 71 4.11 -9.43 -1.47
C VAL A 71 2.62 -9.12 -1.36
N ILE A 72 2.00 -8.81 -2.48
CA ILE A 72 0.57 -8.48 -2.55
C ILE A 72 -0.21 -9.77 -2.75
N LEU A 73 -1.24 -9.95 -1.94
CA LEU A 73 -2.14 -11.11 -2.04
C LEU A 73 -3.49 -10.70 -2.59
N PHE A 74 -4.12 -11.63 -3.30
CA PHE A 74 -5.56 -11.61 -3.57
C PHE A 74 -6.34 -11.97 -2.29
N ASP A 75 -7.64 -11.78 -2.32
CA ASP A 75 -8.50 -12.10 -1.18
C ASP A 75 -8.39 -13.57 -0.73
N ASN A 76 -8.22 -14.48 -1.68
CA ASN A 76 -8.09 -15.93 -1.42
C ASN A 76 -6.70 -16.37 -0.91
N GLU A 77 -5.84 -15.44 -0.49
CA GLU A 77 -4.47 -15.68 -0.01
C GLU A 77 -3.45 -16.07 -1.11
N GLU A 78 -3.86 -16.15 -2.37
CA GLU A 78 -2.92 -16.37 -3.47
C GLU A 78 -2.06 -15.13 -3.71
N ALA A 79 -0.77 -15.34 -3.94
CA ALA A 79 0.16 -14.25 -4.24
C ALA A 79 -0.08 -13.70 -5.64
N ALA A 80 -0.23 -12.36 -5.72
CA ALA A 80 -0.42 -11.66 -6.99
C ALA A 80 0.92 -11.21 -7.58
N CYS A 81 1.73 -10.55 -6.79
CA CYS A 81 3.02 -10.00 -7.24
C CYS A 81 3.86 -9.54 -6.04
N ILE A 82 5.11 -9.19 -6.33
CA ILE A 82 5.99 -8.49 -5.39
C ILE A 82 6.21 -7.07 -5.91
N ILE A 83 6.00 -6.10 -5.05
CA ILE A 83 6.31 -4.69 -5.31
C ILE A 83 7.49 -4.25 -4.46
N ARG A 84 8.19 -3.21 -4.93
CA ARG A 84 9.30 -2.59 -4.22
C ARG A 84 9.12 -1.09 -4.20
N ASP A 85 9.22 -0.48 -3.03
CA ASP A 85 9.07 0.96 -2.89
C ASP A 85 10.22 1.71 -3.58
N THR A 86 9.86 2.68 -4.40
CA THR A 86 10.80 3.57 -5.09
C THR A 86 10.81 4.97 -4.50
N LYS A 87 9.73 5.36 -3.82
CA LYS A 87 9.61 6.65 -3.13
C LYS A 87 8.69 6.49 -1.93
N VAL A 88 9.10 7.04 -0.81
CA VAL A 88 8.31 7.10 0.42
C VAL A 88 8.31 8.52 0.94
N SER A 89 7.15 9.06 1.28
CA SER A 89 7.02 10.38 1.87
C SER A 89 5.92 10.40 2.92
N VAL A 90 6.04 11.34 3.85
CA VAL A 90 5.02 11.59 4.88
C VAL A 90 4.51 12.99 4.67
N VAL A 91 3.24 13.12 4.38
CA VAL A 91 2.60 14.43 4.14
C VAL A 91 1.25 14.50 4.84
N PRO A 92 0.80 15.70 5.26
CA PRO A 92 -0.55 15.86 5.76
C PRO A 92 -1.58 15.48 4.70
N PHE A 93 -2.70 14.90 5.13
CA PHE A 93 -3.77 14.45 4.23
C PHE A 93 -4.20 15.57 3.25
N ASN A 94 -4.39 16.79 3.76
CA ASN A 94 -4.82 17.93 2.94
C ASN A 94 -3.75 18.45 1.97
N GLN A 95 -2.53 17.91 2.01
CA GLN A 95 -1.45 18.27 1.10
C GLN A 95 -1.07 17.16 0.12
N VAL A 96 -1.80 16.06 0.12
CA VAL A 96 -1.62 15.00 -0.88
C VAL A 96 -1.92 15.56 -2.27
N SER A 97 -1.04 15.31 -3.24
CA SER A 97 -1.11 15.91 -4.57
C SER A 97 -2.06 15.18 -5.50
N ALA A 98 -2.51 15.91 -6.55
CA ALA A 98 -3.26 15.30 -7.65
C ALA A 98 -2.43 14.25 -8.41
N ASP A 99 -1.12 14.43 -8.50
CA ASP A 99 -0.22 13.46 -9.13
C ASP A 99 -0.21 12.14 -8.35
N HIS A 100 -0.13 12.19 -7.01
CA HIS A 100 -0.21 10.99 -6.18
C HIS A 100 -1.55 10.28 -6.36
N ALA A 101 -2.67 11.01 -6.33
CA ALA A 101 -4.00 10.44 -6.53
C ALA A 101 -4.12 9.73 -7.89
N PHE A 102 -3.56 10.31 -8.94
CA PHE A 102 -3.53 9.70 -10.26
C PHE A 102 -2.71 8.40 -10.26
N LYS A 103 -1.58 8.37 -9.57
CA LYS A 103 -0.71 7.19 -9.48
C LYS A 103 -1.32 6.05 -8.67
N GLU A 104 -2.22 6.34 -7.73
CA GLU A 104 -2.96 5.30 -7.04
C GLU A 104 -3.93 4.55 -7.97
N GLY A 105 -4.34 5.18 -9.07
CA GLY A 105 -5.01 4.52 -10.19
C GLY A 105 -6.45 4.09 -9.93
N GLU A 106 -7.05 4.49 -8.81
CA GLU A 106 -8.38 4.04 -8.38
C GLU A 106 -9.47 5.00 -8.82
N ASP A 107 -10.66 4.48 -9.05
CA ASP A 107 -11.85 5.25 -9.44
C ASP A 107 -11.56 6.10 -10.71
N ASN A 108 -11.93 7.38 -10.69
CA ASN A 108 -11.64 8.31 -11.78
C ASN A 108 -10.24 8.95 -11.72
N ARG A 109 -9.40 8.51 -10.76
CA ARG A 109 -8.03 8.98 -10.56
C ARG A 109 -7.91 10.47 -10.20
N SER A 110 -9.01 11.13 -9.80
CA SER A 110 -8.99 12.53 -9.38
C SER A 110 -8.63 12.70 -7.91
N LEU A 111 -8.05 13.85 -7.57
CA LEU A 111 -7.74 14.17 -6.17
C LEU A 111 -9.01 14.30 -5.32
N ASN A 112 -10.09 14.86 -5.87
CA ASN A 112 -11.35 14.98 -5.14
C ASN A 112 -11.91 13.61 -4.75
N LYS A 113 -11.90 12.67 -5.67
CA LYS A 113 -12.35 11.29 -5.40
C LYS A 113 -11.42 10.58 -4.43
N TRP A 114 -10.12 10.77 -4.60
CA TRP A 114 -9.12 10.22 -3.68
C TRP A 114 -9.38 10.69 -2.24
N ARG A 115 -9.60 11.98 -2.04
CA ARG A 115 -9.90 12.56 -0.72
C ARG A 115 -11.18 12.00 -0.13
N GLU A 116 -12.24 11.91 -0.92
CA GLU A 116 -13.52 11.35 -0.48
C GLU A 116 -13.36 9.90 0.02
N VAL A 117 -12.72 9.06 -0.77
CA VAL A 117 -12.51 7.64 -0.47
C VAL A 117 -11.59 7.46 0.74
N HIS A 118 -10.47 8.18 0.78
CA HIS A 118 -9.46 8.01 1.85
C HIS A 118 -9.88 8.66 3.16
N ARG A 119 -10.67 9.72 3.14
CA ARG A 119 -11.27 10.26 4.37
C ARG A 119 -12.12 9.19 5.06
N ARG A 120 -12.88 8.43 4.29
CA ARG A 120 -13.67 7.31 4.79
C ARG A 120 -12.80 6.14 5.23
N ALA A 121 -11.81 5.78 4.43
CA ALA A 121 -10.93 4.64 4.69
C ALA A 121 -10.04 4.85 5.93
N PHE A 122 -9.62 6.08 6.19
CA PHE A 122 -8.70 6.40 7.29
C PHE A 122 -9.41 6.66 8.63
N THR A 123 -10.71 6.96 8.60
CA THR A 123 -11.49 7.25 9.81
C THR A 123 -11.38 6.14 10.88
N PRO A 124 -11.42 4.83 10.55
CA PRO A 124 -11.30 3.78 11.56
C PRO A 124 -10.01 3.84 12.38
N ASP A 125 -8.88 4.24 11.79
CA ASP A 125 -7.60 4.35 12.50
C ASP A 125 -7.67 5.42 13.58
N TYR A 126 -8.31 6.57 13.29
CA TYR A 126 -8.53 7.64 14.25
C TYR A 126 -9.49 7.22 15.36
N LYS A 127 -10.56 6.54 15.00
CA LYS A 127 -11.54 6.05 15.98
C LYS A 127 -10.96 5.03 16.94
N ALA A 128 -9.98 4.24 16.49
CA ALA A 128 -9.29 3.26 17.34
C ALA A 128 -8.57 3.90 18.53
N VAL A 129 -8.21 5.18 18.44
CA VAL A 129 -7.59 5.96 19.53
C VAL A 129 -8.52 7.04 20.10
N GLY A 130 -9.82 6.97 19.80
CA GLY A 130 -10.82 7.89 20.34
C GLY A 130 -10.79 9.29 19.71
N LEU A 131 -10.26 9.41 18.49
CA LEU A 131 -10.17 10.69 17.78
C LEU A 131 -11.10 10.72 16.56
N ASP A 132 -11.46 11.94 16.16
CA ASP A 132 -12.08 12.17 14.86
C ASP A 132 -11.01 12.25 13.78
N PHE A 133 -11.40 11.97 12.52
CA PHE A 133 -10.50 12.12 11.38
C PHE A 133 -9.95 13.54 11.31
N ASP A 134 -8.63 13.67 11.10
CA ASP A 134 -7.93 14.94 11.04
C ASP A 134 -7.40 15.19 9.62
N GLU A 135 -7.91 16.22 8.95
CA GLU A 135 -7.48 16.64 7.60
C GLU A 135 -5.99 17.03 7.56
N LYS A 136 -5.39 17.34 8.70
CA LYS A 136 -3.97 17.69 8.84
C LYS A 136 -3.13 16.52 9.31
N GLY A 137 -3.75 15.35 9.53
CA GLY A 137 -3.05 14.16 9.97
C GLY A 137 -2.11 13.61 8.90
N ASP A 138 -0.99 13.06 9.34
CA ASP A 138 0.04 12.58 8.43
C ASP A 138 -0.38 11.28 7.74
N CYS A 139 -0.12 11.25 6.43
CA CYS A 139 -0.24 10.07 5.59
C CYS A 139 1.14 9.60 5.15
N VAL A 140 1.31 8.29 5.08
CA VAL A 140 2.49 7.65 4.50
C VAL A 140 2.15 7.33 3.05
N LEU A 141 2.88 7.93 2.12
CA LEU A 141 2.70 7.76 0.68
C LEU A 141 3.84 6.93 0.13
N GLU A 142 3.50 5.90 -0.61
CA GLU A 142 4.48 5.02 -1.24
C GLU A 142 4.23 5.00 -2.75
N GLU A 143 5.31 5.18 -3.53
CA GLU A 143 5.34 4.83 -4.95
C GLU A 143 6.17 3.57 -5.08
N PHE A 144 5.76 2.68 -5.97
CA PHE A 144 6.37 1.35 -6.09
C PHE A 144 6.43 0.87 -7.54
N GLU A 145 7.19 -0.18 -7.74
CA GLU A 145 7.25 -0.92 -9.00
C GLU A 145 7.01 -2.41 -8.74
N VAL A 146 6.44 -3.10 -9.73
CA VAL A 146 6.34 -4.56 -9.69
C VAL A 146 7.70 -5.15 -10.08
N VAL A 147 8.28 -5.95 -9.18
CA VAL A 147 9.60 -6.58 -9.41
C VAL A 147 9.50 -8.07 -9.70
N TYR A 148 8.36 -8.68 -9.41
CA TYR A 148 8.12 -10.11 -9.65
C TYR A 148 6.62 -10.44 -9.71
N ARG A 149 6.29 -11.39 -10.58
CA ARG A 149 4.92 -11.93 -10.69
C ARG A 149 4.88 -13.29 -11.36
#